data_5e95e337e1c3d49055cd58592733a022
#
_entry.id   5e95e337e1c3d49055cd58592733a022
#
_cell.length_a   1.000
_cell.length_b   1.000
_cell.length_c   1.000
_cell.angle_alpha   90.00
_cell.angle_beta   90.00
_cell.angle_gamma   90.00
#
_symmetry.space_group_name_H-M   'P 1'
#
loop_
_entity.id
_entity.type
_entity.pdbx_description
1 polymer ?
#
loop_
_entity_poly.entity_id
_entity_poly.type
_entity_poly.pdbx_seq_one_letter_code
_entity_poly.pdbx_strand_id
1 'polypeptide(L)'
;MTNYDQLVAAYEVDVRFPDVSGMEHLEMLCTRSDLASGEPHLTAEQRARLAEADKLLLQQARRFYQAIQRIADLEAWRRQQGTPPAHWWWYLDVLAQLPDLSPQETSGLTVPA
;
A
#
# COMPACT_ATOMS: atom_id res chain seq x y z
N MET A 1 -21.87 11.19 -1.49
CA MET A 1 -21.82 9.88 -0.84
C MET A 1 -20.65 9.09 -1.40
N THR A 2 -19.86 8.51 -0.53
CA THR A 2 -18.66 7.77 -0.95
C THR A 2 -19.04 6.42 -1.53
N ASN A 3 -18.53 6.11 -2.71
CA ASN A 3 -18.72 4.80 -3.33
C ASN A 3 -17.51 3.92 -3.03
N TYR A 4 -17.62 3.11 -1.97
CA TYR A 4 -16.53 2.25 -1.54
C TYR A 4 -16.22 1.13 -2.53
N ASP A 5 -17.22 0.64 -3.28
CA ASP A 5 -16.95 -0.34 -4.33
C ASP A 5 -16.01 0.22 -5.40
N GLN A 6 -16.23 1.47 -5.80
CA GLN A 6 -15.33 2.11 -6.76
C GLN A 6 -13.93 2.32 -6.21
N LEU A 7 -13.84 2.71 -4.94
CA LEU A 7 -12.53 2.90 -4.30
C LEU A 7 -11.76 1.58 -4.19
N VAL A 8 -12.43 0.52 -3.77
CA VAL A 8 -11.80 -0.80 -3.70
C VAL A 8 -11.37 -1.26 -5.08
N ALA A 9 -12.23 -1.13 -6.07
CA ALA A 9 -11.92 -1.53 -7.44
C ALA A 9 -10.73 -0.74 -8.00
N ALA A 10 -10.68 0.55 -7.77
CA ALA A 10 -9.58 1.39 -8.23
C ALA A 10 -8.27 0.97 -7.57
N TYR A 11 -8.30 0.73 -6.26
CA TYR A 11 -7.12 0.29 -5.54
C TYR A 11 -6.64 -1.09 -6.02
N GLU A 12 -7.56 -2.02 -6.24
CA GLU A 12 -7.23 -3.34 -6.77
C GLU A 12 -6.51 -3.27 -8.12
N VAL A 13 -6.94 -2.36 -8.97
CA VAL A 13 -6.27 -2.15 -10.26
C VAL A 13 -4.88 -1.55 -10.05
N ASP A 14 -4.81 -0.51 -9.23
CA ASP A 14 -3.55 0.24 -9.05
C ASP A 14 -2.43 -0.62 -8.51
N VAL A 15 -2.72 -1.54 -7.58
CA VAL A 15 -1.67 -2.39 -6.97
C VAL A 15 -1.12 -3.42 -7.94
N ARG A 16 -1.75 -3.62 -9.10
CA ARG A 16 -1.27 -4.55 -10.12
C ARG A 16 -0.31 -3.93 -11.11
N PHE A 17 -0.17 -2.61 -11.08
CA PHE A 17 0.63 -1.88 -12.09
C PHE A 17 1.70 -1.02 -11.43
N PRO A 18 2.75 -1.64 -10.86
CA PRO A 18 3.81 -0.88 -10.19
C PRO A 18 4.70 -0.08 -11.15
N ASP A 19 4.54 -0.25 -12.46
CA ASP A 19 5.40 0.37 -13.45
C ASP A 19 4.84 1.66 -14.04
N VAL A 20 3.70 2.15 -13.53
CA VAL A 20 3.17 3.44 -13.93
C VAL A 20 3.84 4.56 -13.13
N SER A 21 3.44 5.82 -13.37
CA SER A 21 4.13 6.97 -12.77
C SER A 21 3.99 7.02 -11.26
N GLY A 22 4.99 7.66 -10.60
CA GLY A 22 4.93 7.87 -9.17
C GLY A 22 3.74 8.72 -8.74
N MET A 23 3.26 9.64 -9.59
CA MET A 23 2.09 10.43 -9.30
C MET A 23 0.84 9.55 -9.16
N GLU A 24 0.68 8.58 -10.04
CA GLU A 24 -0.43 7.63 -9.95
C GLU A 24 -0.34 6.77 -8.68
N HIS A 25 0.89 6.44 -8.27
CA HIS A 25 1.09 5.71 -7.03
C HIS A 25 0.72 6.56 -5.81
N LEU A 26 1.02 7.86 -5.81
CA LEU A 26 0.58 8.74 -4.74
C LEU A 26 -0.94 8.79 -4.66
N GLU A 27 -1.62 8.87 -5.81
CA GLU A 27 -3.08 8.82 -5.85
C GLU A 27 -3.61 7.51 -5.29
N MET A 28 -2.94 6.39 -5.60
CA MET A 28 -3.29 5.09 -5.04
C MET A 28 -3.21 5.10 -3.51
N LEU A 29 -2.16 5.68 -2.95
CA LEU A 29 -2.00 5.77 -1.50
C LEU A 29 -3.09 6.64 -0.87
N CYS A 30 -3.49 7.72 -1.55
CA CYS A 30 -4.61 8.54 -1.10
C CYS A 30 -5.93 7.75 -1.12
N THR A 31 -6.15 6.96 -2.16
CA THR A 31 -7.32 6.08 -2.25
C THR A 31 -7.33 5.09 -1.09
N ARG A 32 -6.18 4.51 -0.78
CA ARG A 32 -6.08 3.58 0.36
C ARG A 32 -6.42 4.29 1.69
N SER A 33 -5.97 5.53 1.85
CA SER A 33 -6.30 6.31 3.05
C SER A 33 -7.81 6.58 3.16
N ASP A 34 -8.46 6.88 2.03
CA ASP A 34 -9.90 7.05 2.01
C ASP A 34 -10.62 5.77 2.42
N LEU A 35 -10.12 4.62 1.98
CA LEU A 35 -10.67 3.33 2.39
C LEU A 35 -10.47 3.08 3.89
N ALA A 36 -9.35 3.48 4.45
CA ALA A 36 -9.11 3.36 5.88
C ALA A 36 -10.11 4.20 6.68
N SER A 37 -10.38 5.41 6.22
CA SER A 37 -11.37 6.28 6.86
C SER A 37 -12.78 5.71 6.81
N GLY A 38 -13.09 4.96 5.75
CA GLY A 38 -14.40 4.34 5.56
C GLY A 38 -14.49 2.92 6.07
N GLU A 39 -13.45 2.40 6.73
CA GLU A 39 -13.40 0.98 7.12
C GLU A 39 -14.65 0.50 7.86
N PRO A 40 -15.22 1.24 8.82
CA PRO A 40 -16.42 0.77 9.51
C PRO A 40 -17.62 0.56 8.58
N HIS A 41 -17.61 1.16 7.39
CA HIS A 41 -18.70 1.07 6.42
C HIS A 41 -18.45 0.01 5.36
N LEU A 42 -17.30 -0.65 5.36
CA LEU A 42 -16.99 -1.67 4.36
C LEU A 42 -17.72 -2.98 4.67
N THR A 43 -18.19 -3.64 3.63
CA THR A 43 -18.75 -4.99 3.77
C THR A 43 -17.63 -6.00 4.00
N ALA A 44 -18.01 -7.22 4.43
CA ALA A 44 -17.03 -8.30 4.60
C ALA A 44 -16.32 -8.62 3.29
N GLU A 45 -17.07 -8.61 2.17
CA GLU A 45 -16.48 -8.84 0.85
C GLU A 45 -15.47 -7.75 0.48
N GLN A 46 -15.84 -6.48 0.70
CA GLN A 46 -14.94 -5.36 0.43
C GLN A 46 -13.68 -5.44 1.25
N ARG A 47 -13.79 -5.83 2.52
CA ARG A 47 -12.63 -5.99 3.41
C ARG A 47 -11.71 -7.10 2.92
N ALA A 48 -12.28 -8.21 2.46
CA ALA A 48 -11.49 -9.32 1.94
C ALA A 48 -10.74 -8.91 0.67
N ARG A 49 -11.40 -8.18 -0.22
CA ARG A 49 -10.77 -7.67 -1.45
C ARG A 49 -9.66 -6.68 -1.13
N LEU A 50 -9.89 -5.80 -0.16
CA LEU A 50 -8.89 -4.84 0.29
C LEU A 50 -7.66 -5.55 0.85
N ALA A 51 -7.87 -6.59 1.66
CA ALA A 51 -6.75 -7.35 2.24
C ALA A 51 -5.90 -8.01 1.16
N GLU A 52 -6.52 -8.56 0.11
CA GLU A 52 -5.78 -9.16 -1.00
C GLU A 52 -4.99 -8.10 -1.78
N ALA A 53 -5.58 -6.94 -2.01
CA ALA A 53 -4.88 -5.85 -2.67
C ALA A 53 -3.71 -5.35 -1.83
N ASP A 54 -3.86 -5.26 -0.51
CA ASP A 54 -2.78 -4.87 0.39
C ASP A 54 -1.60 -5.84 0.30
N LYS A 55 -1.86 -7.14 0.16
CA LYS A 55 -0.79 -8.12 -0.03
C LYS A 55 0.02 -7.84 -1.28
N LEU A 56 -0.66 -7.49 -2.37
CA LEU A 56 0.02 -7.17 -3.61
C LEU A 56 0.88 -5.92 -3.47
N LEU A 57 0.37 -4.91 -2.79
CA LEU A 57 1.15 -3.69 -2.53
C LEU A 57 2.41 -4.01 -1.70
N LEU A 58 2.27 -4.82 -0.66
CA LEU A 58 3.41 -5.22 0.17
C LEU A 58 4.45 -6.00 -0.63
N GLN A 59 4.00 -6.93 -1.48
CA GLN A 59 4.91 -7.72 -2.30
C GLN A 59 5.71 -6.88 -3.28
N GLN A 60 5.14 -5.76 -3.73
CA GLN A 60 5.75 -4.88 -4.71
C GLN A 60 6.22 -3.55 -4.10
N ALA A 61 6.32 -3.47 -2.79
CA ALA A 61 6.62 -2.21 -2.09
C ALA A 61 7.86 -1.53 -2.64
N ARG A 62 8.92 -2.30 -2.94
CA ARG A 62 10.17 -1.75 -3.47
C ARG A 62 9.97 -1.09 -4.82
N ARG A 63 9.19 -1.72 -5.70
CA ARG A 63 8.94 -1.18 -7.03
C ARG A 63 8.10 0.08 -6.96
N PHE A 64 7.06 0.09 -6.14
CA PHE A 64 6.24 1.28 -5.93
C PHE A 64 7.07 2.42 -5.36
N TYR A 65 7.90 2.13 -4.36
CA TYR A 65 8.76 3.15 -3.76
C TYR A 65 9.74 3.73 -4.78
N GLN A 66 10.35 2.89 -5.61
CA GLN A 66 11.31 3.35 -6.62
C GLN A 66 10.70 4.39 -7.56
N ALA A 67 9.42 4.21 -7.91
CA ALA A 67 8.73 5.18 -8.75
C ALA A 67 8.38 6.45 -7.98
N ILE A 68 7.91 6.30 -6.75
CA ILE A 68 7.48 7.44 -5.93
C ILE A 68 8.66 8.34 -5.56
N GLN A 69 9.81 7.76 -5.21
CA GLN A 69 10.96 8.55 -4.74
C GLN A 69 11.47 9.53 -5.78
N ARG A 70 11.15 9.32 -7.05
CA ARG A 70 11.56 10.21 -8.13
C ARG A 70 10.82 11.55 -8.09
N ILE A 71 9.66 11.60 -7.45
CA ILE A 71 8.80 12.78 -7.48
C ILE A 71 8.41 13.26 -6.08
N ALA A 72 8.61 12.47 -5.05
CA ALA A 72 8.17 12.82 -3.70
C ALA A 72 9.06 12.17 -2.64
N ASP A 73 9.15 12.83 -1.51
CA ASP A 73 9.82 12.33 -0.31
C ASP A 73 8.73 11.88 0.67
N LEU A 74 8.55 10.57 0.83
CA LEU A 74 7.50 10.03 1.70
C LEU A 74 7.69 10.41 3.17
N GLU A 75 8.92 10.47 3.64
CA GLU A 75 9.18 10.87 5.02
C GLU A 75 8.72 12.30 5.26
N ALA A 76 9.05 13.22 4.35
CA ALA A 76 8.60 14.59 4.44
C ALA A 76 7.08 14.69 4.34
N TRP A 77 6.48 13.90 3.45
CA TRP A 77 5.03 13.85 3.30
C TRP A 77 4.35 13.47 4.61
N ARG A 78 4.84 12.41 5.27
CA ARG A 78 4.27 11.96 6.54
C ARG A 78 4.33 13.06 7.61
N ARG A 79 5.47 13.76 7.68
CA ARG A 79 5.62 14.85 8.66
C ARG A 79 4.66 15.99 8.40
N GLN A 80 4.48 16.37 7.14
CA GLN A 80 3.60 17.45 6.74
C GLN A 80 2.13 17.10 6.95
N GLN A 81 1.74 15.87 6.70
CA GLN A 81 0.35 15.43 6.76
C GLN A 81 -0.05 14.87 8.13
N GLY A 82 0.92 14.69 9.04
CA GLY A 82 0.61 14.08 10.34
C GLY A 82 0.11 12.66 10.19
N THR A 83 0.68 11.89 9.26
CA THR A 83 0.21 10.55 8.92
C THR A 83 0.34 9.60 10.12
N PRO A 84 -0.75 8.92 10.53
CA PRO A 84 -0.66 7.97 11.64
C PRO A 84 0.16 6.74 11.28
N PRO A 85 0.87 6.14 12.26
CA PRO A 85 1.63 4.92 12.00
C PRO A 85 0.79 3.75 11.49
N ALA A 86 -0.50 3.71 11.83
CA ALA A 86 -1.40 2.66 11.36
C ALA A 86 -1.62 2.69 9.85
N HIS A 87 -1.36 3.82 9.21
CA HIS A 87 -1.46 3.96 7.75
C HIS A 87 -0.15 3.48 7.11
N TRP A 88 0.13 2.18 7.21
CA TRP A 88 1.39 1.56 6.80
C TRP A 88 1.75 1.79 5.33
N TRP A 89 0.76 1.98 4.47
CA TRP A 89 1.00 2.18 3.03
C TRP A 89 1.75 3.48 2.73
N TRP A 90 1.77 4.42 3.65
CA TRP A 90 2.58 5.63 3.51
C TRP A 90 4.04 5.42 3.92
N TYR A 91 4.42 4.20 4.32
CA TYR A 91 5.76 3.86 4.78
C TYR A 91 6.49 2.94 3.80
N LEU A 92 6.20 3.09 2.48
CA LEU A 92 6.83 2.25 1.46
C LEU A 92 8.36 2.41 1.43
N ASP A 93 8.86 3.58 1.80
CA ASP A 93 10.30 3.81 1.93
C ASP A 93 10.94 2.91 2.99
N VAL A 94 10.26 2.70 4.10
CA VAL A 94 10.71 1.79 5.14
C VAL A 94 10.51 0.33 4.70
N LEU A 95 9.35 0.01 4.18
CA LEU A 95 9.02 -1.35 3.74
C LEU A 95 9.94 -1.83 2.62
N ALA A 96 10.37 -0.93 1.76
CA ALA A 96 11.27 -1.26 0.65
C ALA A 96 12.65 -1.74 1.13
N GLN A 97 13.02 -1.42 2.36
CA GLN A 97 14.31 -1.81 2.93
C GLN A 97 14.23 -3.12 3.70
N LEU A 98 13.03 -3.65 3.92
CA LEU A 98 12.87 -4.90 4.62
C LEU A 98 13.10 -6.08 3.69
N PRO A 99 13.43 -7.27 4.25
CA PRO A 99 13.48 -8.49 3.45
C PRO A 99 12.13 -8.74 2.79
N ASP A 100 12.15 -9.49 1.68
CA ASP A 100 10.93 -9.86 0.99
C ASP A 100 9.97 -10.54 1.97
N LEU A 101 8.72 -10.07 2.00
CA LEU A 101 7.71 -10.57 2.91
C LEU A 101 6.92 -11.74 2.33
N SER A 102 7.38 -12.33 1.23
CA SER A 102 6.72 -13.49 0.66
C SER A 102 6.82 -14.69 1.61
N PRO A 103 5.88 -15.65 1.52
CA PRO A 103 5.95 -16.84 2.37
C PRO A 103 7.25 -17.63 2.21
N GLN A 104 7.83 -17.63 1.03
CA GLN A 104 9.09 -18.34 0.78
C GLN A 104 10.24 -17.73 1.58
N GLU A 105 10.30 -16.42 1.64
CA GLU A 105 11.32 -15.73 2.43
C GLU A 105 11.15 -16.03 3.91
N THR A 106 9.92 -16.05 4.39
CA THR A 106 9.62 -16.38 5.77
C THR A 106 10.10 -17.78 6.10
N SER A 107 9.87 -18.74 5.21
CA SER A 107 10.34 -20.11 5.39
C SER A 107 11.86 -20.16 5.45
N GLY A 108 12.53 -19.42 4.58
CA GLY A 108 13.98 -19.35 4.57
C GLY A 108 14.57 -18.80 5.84
N LEU A 109 13.89 -17.86 6.46
CA LEU A 109 14.35 -17.24 7.69
C LEU A 109 14.28 -18.18 8.89
N THR A 110 13.41 -19.15 8.88
CA THR A 110 13.27 -20.08 10.00
C THR A 110 14.26 -21.24 9.96
N VAL A 111 14.82 -21.53 8.81
CA VAL A 111 15.67 -22.68 8.63
C VAL A 111 17.00 -22.59 9.40
N PRO A 112 17.67 -21.46 9.45
CA PRO A 112 18.99 -21.40 10.06
C PRO A 112 19.00 -21.48 11.58
N ALA A 113 17.91 -21.64 12.19
CA ALA A 113 17.83 -21.65 13.65
C ALA A 113 18.81 -22.63 14.30
#